data_5a36b172254ffbf5a70a08741091f7c6
#
_entry.id   5a36b172254ffbf5a70a08741091f7c6
#
_cell.length_a   1.000
_cell.length_b   1.000
_cell.length_c   1.000
_cell.angle_alpha   90.00
_cell.angle_beta   90.00
_cell.angle_gamma   90.00
#
_symmetry.space_group_name_H-M   'P 1'
#
loop_
_entity.id
_entity.type
_entity.pdbx_description
1 polymer ?
#
loop_
_entity_poly.entity_id
_entity_poly.type
_entity_poly.pdbx_seq_one_letter_code
_entity_poly.pdbx_strand_id
1 'polypeptide(L)'
;MILDDVFPPDPRVENEAITLVNSGYEVFLFCLHNGNQKTNELINGIKIRRYTSTELTYKLSALSYDLPFYRMIMKPKINHFIKKNDINFLHIHDIRIAEAVFEANKKHQLKTVLDLHDNIPENMKFYPHFNKFPGKYIISPNKWRKKENEFILKADKIITVSPNFAENIIKKNNIETKKMVVVPNTVRQSFYKDAIYSDIIKEKYSNKFVVLYLGDTNIRRGLQTAIRATELLSKKIANFKLVIVGQNTTDSILKEETKKLNLESFIDFEGWQDVSLFPSYIVASNICISPLYRSIQHDVAYANKIFQYMSFGKPILVSNAIAQKEIVELVNSGLVHKEKNKDDFSSKVLELYQNKEKAEELGNKGKQFIENEFSWEVTSQALVKLYNEL
;
A
#
# COMPACT_ATOMS: atom_id res chain seq x y z
N MET A 1 15.12 -12.54 3.94
CA MET A 1 13.87 -11.80 4.16
C MET A 1 12.88 -12.68 4.91
N ILE A 2 12.08 -12.10 5.81
CA ILE A 2 11.11 -12.86 6.64
C ILE A 2 9.75 -12.16 6.54
N LEU A 3 8.81 -12.84 5.90
CA LEU A 3 7.43 -12.41 5.68
C LEU A 3 6.46 -13.30 6.47
N ASP A 4 5.56 -12.71 7.20
CA ASP A 4 4.51 -13.38 7.97
C ASP A 4 3.20 -13.52 7.17
N ASP A 5 3.34 -13.90 5.92
CA ASP A 5 2.20 -14.12 5.04
C ASP A 5 2.54 -15.12 3.92
N VAL A 6 1.56 -15.43 3.09
CA VAL A 6 1.73 -16.24 1.88
C VAL A 6 2.46 -15.43 0.80
N PHE A 7 3.36 -16.07 0.08
CA PHE A 7 4.06 -15.44 -1.06
C PHE A 7 4.12 -16.41 -2.25
N PRO A 8 3.92 -15.91 -3.49
CA PRO A 8 3.25 -14.67 -3.86
C PRO A 8 1.75 -14.68 -3.56
N PRO A 9 0.99 -13.55 -3.64
CA PRO A 9 1.45 -12.24 -4.07
C PRO A 9 1.79 -11.32 -2.89
N ASP A 10 2.91 -10.64 -2.96
CA ASP A 10 3.22 -9.47 -2.16
C ASP A 10 4.09 -8.53 -3.01
N PRO A 11 3.52 -7.50 -3.66
CA PRO A 11 4.25 -6.64 -4.58
C PRO A 11 5.44 -5.90 -3.96
N ARG A 12 5.37 -5.53 -2.66
CA ARG A 12 6.47 -4.85 -2.00
C ARG A 12 7.64 -5.80 -1.76
N VAL A 13 7.36 -6.92 -1.11
CA VAL A 13 8.38 -7.95 -0.82
C VAL A 13 9.02 -8.45 -2.11
N GLU A 14 8.22 -8.66 -3.17
CA GLU A 14 8.72 -9.06 -4.47
C GLU A 14 9.62 -7.99 -5.09
N ASN A 15 9.21 -6.74 -5.07
CA ASN A 15 9.99 -5.62 -5.61
C ASN A 15 11.34 -5.48 -4.91
N GLU A 16 11.36 -5.52 -3.59
CA GLU A 16 12.59 -5.42 -2.81
C GLU A 16 13.51 -6.63 -3.03
N ALA A 17 12.94 -7.85 -3.00
CA ALA A 17 13.69 -9.06 -3.21
C ALA A 17 14.35 -9.12 -4.60
N ILE A 18 13.60 -8.78 -5.68
CA ILE A 18 14.14 -8.72 -7.03
C ILE A 18 15.22 -7.64 -7.15
N THR A 19 15.03 -6.48 -6.51
CA THR A 19 16.05 -5.42 -6.53
C THR A 19 17.35 -5.90 -5.89
N LEU A 20 17.29 -6.59 -4.77
CA LEU A 20 18.48 -7.14 -4.11
C LEU A 20 19.11 -8.27 -4.94
N VAL A 21 18.31 -9.16 -5.54
CA VAL A 21 18.82 -10.20 -6.45
C VAL A 21 19.58 -9.57 -7.62
N ASN A 22 19.01 -8.55 -8.26
CA ASN A 22 19.62 -7.85 -9.38
C ASN A 22 20.89 -7.05 -8.97
N SER A 23 21.02 -6.75 -7.68
CA SER A 23 22.20 -6.09 -7.11
C SER A 23 23.26 -7.07 -6.61
N GLY A 24 23.11 -8.38 -6.92
CA GLY A 24 24.10 -9.43 -6.62
C GLY A 24 23.92 -10.11 -5.26
N TYR A 25 22.87 -9.80 -4.52
CA TYR A 25 22.58 -10.49 -3.25
C TYR A 25 21.87 -11.83 -3.49
N GLU A 26 22.24 -12.83 -2.71
CA GLU A 26 21.50 -14.10 -2.65
C GLU A 26 20.32 -13.95 -1.69
N VAL A 27 19.10 -13.90 -2.22
CA VAL A 27 17.89 -13.63 -1.45
C VAL A 27 17.14 -14.92 -1.11
N PHE A 28 17.04 -15.23 0.17
CA PHE A 28 16.17 -16.26 0.72
C PHE A 28 14.94 -15.61 1.35
N LEU A 29 13.75 -16.06 0.96
CA LEU A 29 12.49 -15.59 1.52
C LEU A 29 11.84 -16.68 2.38
N PHE A 30 11.80 -16.44 3.70
CA PHE A 30 10.91 -17.16 4.61
C PHE A 30 9.50 -16.61 4.43
N CYS A 31 8.52 -17.48 4.15
CA CYS A 31 7.11 -17.11 4.09
C CYS A 31 6.24 -18.28 4.57
N LEU A 32 4.95 -18.04 4.68
CA LEU A 32 3.99 -19.03 5.15
C LEU A 32 3.23 -19.68 3.99
N HIS A 33 2.66 -20.86 4.24
CA HIS A 33 1.70 -21.50 3.35
C HIS A 33 0.65 -22.28 4.15
N ASN A 34 -0.54 -22.42 3.60
CA ASN A 34 -1.67 -23.14 4.20
C ASN A 34 -2.27 -24.22 3.28
N GLY A 35 -1.57 -24.62 2.22
CA GLY A 35 -2.05 -25.56 1.21
C GLY A 35 -0.93 -26.36 0.56
N ASN A 36 -1.18 -26.79 -0.68
CA ASN A 36 -0.30 -27.66 -1.45
C ASN A 36 0.85 -26.95 -2.19
N GLN A 37 1.23 -25.74 -1.78
CA GLN A 37 2.34 -25.03 -2.38
C GLN A 37 3.68 -25.73 -2.08
N LYS A 38 4.60 -25.70 -3.06
CA LYS A 38 5.95 -26.26 -2.87
C LYS A 38 6.67 -25.55 -1.71
N THR A 39 7.24 -26.33 -0.81
CA THR A 39 7.98 -25.79 0.35
C THR A 39 9.24 -25.03 -0.03
N ASN A 40 9.87 -25.41 -1.15
CA ASN A 40 11.05 -24.75 -1.71
C ASN A 40 10.80 -24.43 -3.18
N GLU A 41 11.03 -23.20 -3.57
CA GLU A 41 10.80 -22.73 -4.95
C GLU A 41 11.76 -21.60 -5.29
N LEU A 42 12.07 -21.45 -6.58
CA LEU A 42 12.83 -20.32 -7.11
C LEU A 42 11.90 -19.50 -8.01
N ILE A 43 11.64 -18.25 -7.66
CA ILE A 43 10.83 -17.33 -8.46
C ILE A 43 11.63 -16.04 -8.62
N ASN A 44 11.86 -15.59 -9.85
CA ASN A 44 12.58 -14.35 -10.15
C ASN A 44 13.94 -14.21 -9.43
N GLY A 45 14.66 -15.33 -9.25
CA GLY A 45 15.94 -15.37 -8.52
C GLY A 45 15.79 -15.43 -6.98
N ILE A 46 14.59 -15.34 -6.46
CA ILE A 46 14.31 -15.41 -5.02
C ILE A 46 14.18 -16.87 -4.59
N LYS A 47 15.00 -17.30 -3.63
CA LYS A 47 14.95 -18.64 -3.05
C LYS A 47 13.87 -18.72 -1.96
N ILE A 48 12.67 -19.11 -2.33
CA ILE A 48 11.51 -19.16 -1.43
C ILE A 48 11.59 -20.40 -0.53
N ARG A 49 11.31 -20.23 0.75
CA ARG A 49 11.22 -21.27 1.78
C ARG A 49 9.91 -21.11 2.53
N ARG A 50 8.91 -21.95 2.19
CA ARG A 50 7.57 -21.88 2.79
C ARG A 50 7.48 -22.78 4.01
N TYR A 51 6.89 -22.24 5.06
CA TYR A 51 6.64 -22.93 6.32
C TYR A 51 5.14 -23.04 6.55
N THR A 52 4.71 -24.23 6.98
CA THR A 52 3.28 -24.49 7.21
C THR A 52 2.71 -23.55 8.25
N SER A 53 1.60 -22.91 7.90
CA SER A 53 0.73 -22.15 8.79
C SER A 53 -0.67 -22.76 8.77
N THR A 54 -1.27 -22.91 9.93
CA THR A 54 -2.66 -23.36 10.06
C THR A 54 -3.56 -22.16 10.32
N GLU A 55 -4.88 -22.34 10.16
CA GLU A 55 -5.85 -21.32 10.55
C GLU A 55 -5.69 -20.88 12.02
N LEU A 56 -5.36 -21.83 12.89
CA LEU A 56 -5.05 -21.52 14.30
C LEU A 56 -3.80 -20.64 14.43
N THR A 57 -2.74 -20.94 13.69
CA THR A 57 -1.52 -20.14 13.69
C THR A 57 -1.81 -18.71 13.20
N TYR A 58 -2.62 -18.57 12.17
CA TYR A 58 -3.07 -17.26 11.67
C TYR A 58 -3.87 -16.49 12.72
N LYS A 59 -4.82 -17.14 13.41
CA LYS A 59 -5.56 -16.51 14.51
C LYS A 59 -4.65 -16.10 15.67
N LEU A 60 -3.63 -16.92 15.99
CA LEU A 60 -2.64 -16.60 17.01
C LEU A 60 -1.73 -15.42 16.63
N SER A 61 -1.50 -15.16 15.34
CA SER A 61 -0.69 -14.01 14.90
C SER A 61 -1.34 -12.67 15.27
N ALA A 62 -2.67 -12.60 15.30
CA ALA A 62 -3.40 -11.43 15.78
C ALA A 62 -3.21 -11.17 17.29
N LEU A 63 -2.76 -12.19 18.03
CA LEU A 63 -2.49 -12.15 19.48
C LEU A 63 -0.99 -12.16 19.79
N SER A 64 -0.14 -11.86 18.82
CA SER A 64 1.33 -12.00 18.91
C SER A 64 1.93 -11.33 20.15
N TYR A 65 1.35 -10.22 20.59
CA TYR A 65 1.86 -9.45 21.72
C TYR A 65 0.98 -9.52 22.98
N ASP A 66 -0.11 -10.25 22.90
CA ASP A 66 -0.99 -10.54 24.03
C ASP A 66 -0.70 -11.93 24.62
N LEU A 67 -0.32 -12.89 23.76
CA LEU A 67 -0.03 -14.27 24.13
C LEU A 67 1.30 -14.74 23.50
N PRO A 68 2.09 -15.59 24.17
CA PRO A 68 3.41 -16.00 23.68
C PRO A 68 3.38 -17.07 22.59
N PHE A 69 2.23 -17.66 22.29
CA PHE A 69 2.11 -18.87 21.47
C PHE A 69 2.62 -18.68 20.03
N TYR A 70 2.27 -17.55 19.40
CA TYR A 70 2.72 -17.28 18.03
C TYR A 70 4.25 -17.23 17.94
N ARG A 71 4.90 -16.51 18.83
CA ARG A 71 6.36 -16.46 18.97
C ARG A 71 6.96 -17.86 19.18
N MET A 72 6.35 -18.67 20.06
CA MET A 72 6.83 -20.03 20.35
C MET A 72 6.76 -20.95 19.12
N ILE A 73 5.77 -20.78 18.27
CA ILE A 73 5.61 -21.54 17.00
C ILE A 73 6.62 -21.06 15.95
N MET A 74 6.83 -19.75 15.80
CA MET A 74 7.64 -19.18 14.73
C MET A 74 9.13 -19.21 15.01
N LYS A 75 9.58 -18.99 16.24
CA LYS A 75 10.98 -18.96 16.62
C LYS A 75 11.79 -20.20 16.17
N PRO A 76 11.35 -21.46 16.38
CA PRO A 76 12.09 -22.62 15.89
C PRO A 76 12.16 -22.71 14.37
N LYS A 77 11.09 -22.31 13.65
CA LYS A 77 11.06 -22.26 12.18
C LYS A 77 12.07 -21.24 11.64
N ILE A 78 12.14 -20.07 12.25
CA ILE A 78 13.08 -19.00 11.89
C ILE A 78 14.53 -19.45 12.18
N ASN A 79 14.80 -20.07 13.33
CA ASN A 79 16.10 -20.63 13.64
C ASN A 79 16.55 -21.68 12.61
N HIS A 80 15.64 -22.57 12.20
CA HIS A 80 15.90 -23.56 11.15
C HIS A 80 16.21 -22.88 9.82
N PHE A 81 15.42 -21.87 9.44
CA PHE A 81 15.63 -21.11 8.21
C PHE A 81 17.01 -20.43 8.18
N ILE A 82 17.41 -19.75 9.25
CA ILE A 82 18.70 -19.06 9.36
C ILE A 82 19.85 -20.08 9.18
N LYS A 83 19.84 -21.19 9.94
CA LYS A 83 20.89 -22.18 9.91
C LYS A 83 21.00 -22.91 8.57
N LYS A 84 19.85 -23.28 7.97
CA LYS A 84 19.84 -24.11 6.75
C LYS A 84 20.32 -23.35 5.52
N ASN A 85 20.16 -22.02 5.50
CA ASN A 85 20.44 -21.20 4.33
C ASN A 85 21.65 -20.26 4.50
N ASP A 86 22.43 -20.39 5.58
CA ASP A 86 23.63 -19.58 5.88
C ASP A 86 23.37 -18.08 5.75
N ILE A 87 22.36 -17.59 6.46
CA ILE A 87 21.88 -16.21 6.36
C ILE A 87 22.84 -15.24 7.05
N ASN A 88 23.19 -14.14 6.37
CA ASN A 88 24.07 -13.09 6.90
C ASN A 88 23.31 -11.87 7.45
N PHE A 89 22.15 -11.55 6.87
CA PHE A 89 21.31 -10.40 7.26
C PHE A 89 19.86 -10.85 7.42
N LEU A 90 19.14 -10.22 8.32
CA LEU A 90 17.71 -10.44 8.53
C LEU A 90 16.91 -9.20 8.13
N HIS A 91 16.11 -9.30 7.07
CA HIS A 91 15.14 -8.30 6.69
C HIS A 91 13.75 -8.76 7.15
N ILE A 92 13.14 -7.99 8.03
CA ILE A 92 11.89 -8.32 8.72
C ILE A 92 10.79 -7.45 8.13
N HIS A 93 9.83 -8.07 7.45
CA HIS A 93 8.66 -7.37 6.91
C HIS A 93 7.58 -7.28 7.97
N ASP A 94 7.32 -6.05 8.39
CA ASP A 94 6.37 -5.67 9.44
C ASP A 94 6.64 -6.23 10.85
N ILE A 95 5.86 -5.73 11.80
CA ILE A 95 6.10 -6.02 13.22
C ILE A 95 5.51 -7.35 13.70
N ARG A 96 4.52 -7.95 13.00
CA ARG A 96 3.77 -9.12 13.48
C ARG A 96 4.67 -10.30 13.86
N ILE A 97 5.68 -10.60 13.05
CA ILE A 97 6.64 -11.70 13.28
C ILE A 97 7.92 -11.24 13.98
N ALA A 98 8.11 -9.92 14.14
CA ALA A 98 9.38 -9.34 14.58
C ALA A 98 9.87 -9.90 15.93
N GLU A 99 8.99 -10.12 16.92
CA GLU A 99 9.40 -10.70 18.20
C GLU A 99 10.04 -12.07 18.04
N ALA A 100 9.45 -12.93 17.22
CA ALA A 100 9.99 -14.28 16.97
C ALA A 100 11.36 -14.21 16.26
N VAL A 101 11.54 -13.24 15.35
CA VAL A 101 12.81 -13.03 14.64
C VAL A 101 13.88 -12.52 15.60
N PHE A 102 13.61 -11.47 16.37
CA PHE A 102 14.58 -10.95 17.36
C PHE A 102 14.96 -11.98 18.42
N GLU A 103 14.00 -12.81 18.87
CA GLU A 103 14.27 -13.89 19.80
C GLU A 103 15.11 -15.03 19.18
N ALA A 104 14.90 -15.36 17.91
CA ALA A 104 15.73 -16.30 17.19
C ALA A 104 17.14 -15.73 16.99
N ASN A 105 17.24 -14.45 16.63
CA ASN A 105 18.51 -13.78 16.32
C ASN A 105 19.45 -13.63 17.53
N LYS A 106 18.96 -13.75 18.76
CA LYS A 106 19.82 -13.78 19.97
C LYS A 106 20.97 -14.80 19.89
N LYS A 107 20.77 -15.91 19.14
CA LYS A 107 21.78 -16.95 18.95
C LYS A 107 22.71 -16.69 17.77
N HIS A 108 22.27 -15.90 16.80
CA HIS A 108 22.96 -15.70 15.52
C HIS A 108 23.65 -14.34 15.44
N GLN A 109 23.12 -13.34 16.15
CA GLN A 109 23.65 -11.97 16.23
C GLN A 109 23.83 -11.30 14.85
N LEU A 110 22.93 -11.62 13.93
CA LEU A 110 22.93 -11.06 12.58
C LEU A 110 22.42 -9.62 12.59
N LYS A 111 22.90 -8.82 11.64
CA LYS A 111 22.34 -7.48 11.39
C LYS A 111 20.90 -7.57 10.95
N THR A 112 20.10 -6.61 11.38
CA THR A 112 18.65 -6.61 11.20
C THR A 112 18.17 -5.34 10.51
N VAL A 113 17.33 -5.50 9.48
CA VAL A 113 16.55 -4.45 8.84
C VAL A 113 15.09 -4.68 9.21
N LEU A 114 14.42 -3.68 9.75
CA LEU A 114 12.99 -3.71 10.04
C LEU A 114 12.28 -2.83 9.02
N ASP A 115 11.49 -3.43 8.14
CA ASP A 115 10.73 -2.73 7.11
C ASP A 115 9.28 -2.53 7.57
N LEU A 116 8.90 -1.29 7.78
CA LEU A 116 7.58 -0.87 8.26
C LEU A 116 6.76 -0.36 7.07
N HIS A 117 5.91 -1.23 6.52
CA HIS A 117 5.06 -0.92 5.37
C HIS A 117 3.85 -0.09 5.78
N ASP A 118 3.31 -0.39 6.94
CA ASP A 118 2.08 0.16 7.48
C ASP A 118 2.26 0.53 8.95
N ASN A 119 1.48 1.52 9.39
CA ASN A 119 1.31 1.78 10.82
C ASN A 119 0.31 0.77 11.39
N ILE A 120 0.77 -0.46 11.60
CA ILE A 120 -0.08 -1.59 12.02
C ILE A 120 -0.92 -1.25 13.27
N PRO A 121 -0.37 -0.66 14.35
CA PRO A 121 -1.17 -0.32 15.54
C PRO A 121 -2.32 0.65 15.26
N GLU A 122 -2.19 1.53 14.25
CA GLU A 122 -3.27 2.41 13.83
C GLU A 122 -4.26 1.70 12.90
N ASN A 123 -3.77 0.87 11.98
CA ASN A 123 -4.63 0.11 11.06
C ASN A 123 -5.54 -0.88 11.78
N MET A 124 -5.05 -1.49 12.87
CA MET A 124 -5.82 -2.43 13.68
C MET A 124 -7.15 -1.86 14.18
N LYS A 125 -7.21 -0.56 14.47
CA LYS A 125 -8.43 0.11 14.95
C LYS A 125 -9.59 0.04 13.95
N PHE A 126 -9.31 -0.20 12.69
CA PHE A 126 -10.30 -0.27 11.61
C PHE A 126 -10.72 -1.69 11.24
N TYR A 127 -10.10 -2.72 11.78
CA TYR A 127 -10.49 -4.10 11.50
C TYR A 127 -11.72 -4.52 12.30
N PRO A 128 -12.75 -5.10 11.65
CA PRO A 128 -14.00 -5.44 12.33
C PRO A 128 -13.84 -6.39 13.52
N HIS A 129 -12.90 -7.34 13.44
CA HIS A 129 -12.66 -8.31 14.51
C HIS A 129 -11.99 -7.71 15.76
N PHE A 130 -11.34 -6.55 15.65
CA PHE A 130 -10.80 -5.82 16.80
C PHE A 130 -11.88 -5.00 17.53
N ASN A 131 -13.01 -4.74 16.86
CA ASN A 131 -14.11 -3.96 17.40
C ASN A 131 -15.28 -4.83 17.91
N LYS A 132 -15.20 -6.17 17.73
CA LYS A 132 -16.21 -7.14 18.16
C LYS A 132 -15.66 -8.04 19.26
N PHE A 133 -16.58 -8.63 20.06
CA PHE A 133 -16.23 -9.69 21.03
C PHE A 133 -15.68 -10.94 20.28
N PRO A 134 -14.64 -11.61 20.75
CA PRO A 134 -13.83 -11.32 21.94
C PRO A 134 -12.64 -10.36 21.67
N GLY A 135 -12.31 -10.05 20.41
CA GLY A 135 -11.12 -9.31 19.99
C GLY A 135 -10.97 -7.97 20.71
N LYS A 136 -12.06 -7.22 20.87
CA LYS A 136 -12.08 -5.90 21.55
C LYS A 136 -11.47 -5.94 22.97
N TYR A 137 -11.58 -7.06 23.66
CA TYR A 137 -11.12 -7.20 25.07
C TYR A 137 -9.76 -7.87 25.19
N ILE A 138 -9.35 -8.62 24.16
CA ILE A 138 -8.12 -9.42 24.21
C ILE A 138 -6.99 -8.71 23.50
N ILE A 139 -7.24 -8.08 22.33
CA ILE A 139 -6.20 -7.50 21.49
C ILE A 139 -6.00 -6.02 21.86
N SER A 140 -4.78 -5.65 22.21
CA SER A 140 -4.44 -4.30 22.65
C SER A 140 -3.56 -3.56 21.62
N PRO A 141 -4.09 -2.60 20.83
CA PRO A 141 -3.28 -1.77 19.95
C PRO A 141 -2.13 -1.04 20.68
N ASN A 142 -2.32 -0.72 21.97
CA ASN A 142 -1.27 -0.09 22.77
C ASN A 142 -0.09 -1.03 23.06
N LYS A 143 -0.33 -2.33 23.26
CA LYS A 143 0.76 -3.31 23.40
C LYS A 143 1.52 -3.46 22.07
N TRP A 144 0.81 -3.51 20.95
CA TRP A 144 1.41 -3.54 19.62
C TRP A 144 2.29 -2.32 19.37
N ARG A 145 1.82 -1.14 19.73
CA ARG A 145 2.60 0.10 19.63
C ARG A 145 3.86 0.08 20.51
N LYS A 146 3.73 -0.42 21.75
CA LYS A 146 4.88 -0.57 22.66
C LYS A 146 5.93 -1.52 22.06
N LYS A 147 5.49 -2.63 21.47
CA LYS A 147 6.36 -3.60 20.80
C LYS A 147 6.99 -3.04 19.53
N GLU A 148 6.25 -2.32 18.73
CA GLU A 148 6.79 -1.61 17.55
C GLU A 148 7.95 -0.70 17.97
N ASN A 149 7.75 0.14 18.99
CA ASN A 149 8.81 1.01 19.51
C ASN A 149 10.02 0.21 20.02
N GLU A 150 9.80 -0.92 20.71
CA GLU A 150 10.88 -1.81 21.17
C GLU A 150 11.69 -2.35 19.97
N PHE A 151 11.04 -2.79 18.90
CA PHE A 151 11.73 -3.34 17.71
C PHE A 151 12.43 -2.26 16.89
N ILE A 152 11.84 -1.07 16.79
CA ILE A 152 12.47 0.11 16.21
C ILE A 152 13.81 0.41 16.90
N LEU A 153 13.85 0.34 18.21
CA LEU A 153 15.10 0.56 18.97
C LEU A 153 16.12 -0.57 18.77
N LYS A 154 15.66 -1.83 18.63
CA LYS A 154 16.52 -3.01 18.48
C LYS A 154 17.09 -3.20 17.09
N ALA A 155 16.36 -2.84 16.03
CA ALA A 155 16.82 -3.04 14.66
C ALA A 155 18.08 -2.20 14.37
N ASP A 156 18.97 -2.69 13.52
CA ASP A 156 20.16 -1.93 13.08
C ASP A 156 19.78 -0.84 12.09
N LYS A 157 18.89 -1.14 11.15
CA LYS A 157 18.32 -0.19 10.19
C LYS A 157 16.80 -0.36 10.11
N ILE A 158 16.11 0.72 9.72
CA ILE A 158 14.65 0.75 9.58
C ILE A 158 14.31 1.30 8.20
N ILE A 159 13.41 0.63 7.50
CA ILE A 159 12.83 1.10 6.25
C ILE A 159 11.41 1.58 6.50
N THR A 160 11.01 2.66 5.82
CA THR A 160 9.64 3.15 5.77
C THR A 160 9.24 3.56 4.37
N VAL A 161 7.93 3.77 4.17
CA VAL A 161 7.35 4.04 2.85
C VAL A 161 7.22 5.52 2.51
N SER A 162 7.57 6.43 3.43
CA SER A 162 7.49 7.87 3.17
C SER A 162 8.35 8.69 4.15
N PRO A 163 8.75 9.92 3.76
CA PRO A 163 9.42 10.85 4.68
C PRO A 163 8.58 11.17 5.93
N ASN A 164 7.28 11.40 5.77
CA ASN A 164 6.38 11.71 6.89
C ASN A 164 6.35 10.57 7.92
N PHE A 165 6.39 9.32 7.46
CA PHE A 165 6.42 8.17 8.36
C PHE A 165 7.78 8.07 9.06
N ALA A 166 8.88 8.28 8.33
CA ALA A 166 10.22 8.31 8.90
C ALA A 166 10.36 9.38 10.00
N GLU A 167 9.94 10.61 9.72
CA GLU A 167 9.96 11.72 10.69
C GLU A 167 9.12 11.41 11.93
N ASN A 168 7.93 10.85 11.74
CA ASN A 168 7.05 10.45 12.84
C ASN A 168 7.75 9.42 13.76
N ILE A 169 8.40 8.40 13.18
CA ILE A 169 9.13 7.37 13.92
C ILE A 169 10.34 7.96 14.63
N ILE A 170 11.16 8.76 13.94
CA ILE A 170 12.36 9.41 14.50
C ILE A 170 11.98 10.26 15.72
N LYS A 171 10.99 11.14 15.54
CA LYS A 171 10.54 12.05 16.60
C LYS A 171 9.97 11.29 17.81
N LYS A 172 9.16 10.26 17.55
CA LYS A 172 8.47 9.51 18.60
C LYS A 172 9.42 8.61 19.40
N ASN A 173 10.43 8.03 18.77
CA ASN A 173 11.34 7.07 19.39
C ASN A 173 12.71 7.68 19.73
N ASN A 174 12.93 8.96 19.40
CA ASN A 174 14.21 9.67 19.61
C ASN A 174 15.41 8.88 19.04
N ILE A 175 15.30 8.41 17.81
CA ILE A 175 16.36 7.66 17.13
C ILE A 175 17.12 8.55 16.14
N GLU A 176 18.34 8.16 15.83
CA GLU A 176 19.17 8.89 14.86
C GLU A 176 18.62 8.73 13.44
N THR A 177 18.66 9.82 12.66
CA THR A 177 18.18 9.84 11.26
C THR A 177 18.92 8.80 10.40
N LYS A 178 20.23 8.56 10.64
CA LYS A 178 21.02 7.56 9.88
C LYS A 178 20.53 6.12 10.02
N LYS A 179 19.66 5.84 10.99
CA LYS A 179 19.03 4.55 11.19
C LYS A 179 17.86 4.32 10.24
N MET A 180 17.27 5.41 9.71
CA MET A 180 16.07 5.40 8.87
C MET A 180 16.41 5.49 7.39
N VAL A 181 15.74 4.68 6.57
CA VAL A 181 15.79 4.75 5.11
C VAL A 181 14.36 4.78 4.57
N VAL A 182 14.10 5.66 3.63
CA VAL A 182 12.80 5.75 2.96
C VAL A 182 12.88 5.00 1.63
N VAL A 183 12.06 3.95 1.50
CA VAL A 183 11.86 3.19 0.26
C VAL A 183 10.37 3.19 -0.06
N PRO A 184 9.88 4.15 -0.85
CA PRO A 184 8.46 4.30 -1.12
C PRO A 184 7.90 3.13 -1.96
N ASN A 185 6.62 2.82 -1.76
CA ASN A 185 5.90 1.89 -2.63
C ASN A 185 5.51 2.59 -3.93
N THR A 186 6.44 2.65 -4.87
CA THR A 186 6.24 3.27 -6.18
C THR A 186 5.96 2.23 -7.27
N VAL A 187 5.71 2.69 -8.48
CA VAL A 187 5.43 1.82 -9.63
C VAL A 187 6.72 1.39 -10.32
N ARG A 188 6.77 0.14 -10.77
CA ARG A 188 7.80 -0.32 -11.71
C ARG A 188 7.58 0.27 -13.09
N GLN A 189 8.66 0.47 -13.83
CA GLN A 189 8.58 0.92 -15.23
C GLN A 189 7.76 -0.04 -16.10
N SER A 190 7.83 -1.34 -15.85
CA SER A 190 7.05 -2.34 -16.56
C SER A 190 5.53 -2.14 -16.42
N PHE A 191 5.03 -1.57 -15.31
CA PHE A 191 3.61 -1.31 -15.14
C PHE A 191 3.02 -0.36 -16.22
N TYR A 192 3.82 0.60 -16.70
CA TYR A 192 3.35 1.59 -17.66
C TYR A 192 4.05 1.51 -19.03
N LYS A 193 5.28 0.95 -19.12
CA LYS A 193 5.97 0.78 -20.39
C LYS A 193 5.50 -0.47 -21.13
N ASP A 194 5.21 -1.56 -20.38
CA ASP A 194 4.84 -2.86 -20.94
C ASP A 194 3.33 -3.12 -20.82
N ALA A 195 2.54 -2.06 -20.59
CA ALA A 195 1.10 -2.15 -20.37
C ALA A 195 0.36 -2.69 -21.61
N ILE A 196 -0.48 -3.69 -21.38
CA ILE A 196 -1.41 -4.23 -22.38
C ILE A 196 -2.80 -3.65 -22.10
N TYR A 197 -3.47 -3.16 -23.16
CA TYR A 197 -4.75 -2.50 -23.01
C TYR A 197 -5.91 -3.37 -23.48
N SER A 198 -7.01 -3.32 -22.73
CA SER A 198 -8.27 -3.99 -23.05
C SER A 198 -9.15 -3.11 -23.93
N ASP A 199 -9.45 -3.58 -25.14
CA ASP A 199 -10.38 -2.89 -26.04
C ASP A 199 -11.80 -2.81 -25.45
N ILE A 200 -12.23 -3.81 -24.70
CA ILE A 200 -13.53 -3.84 -24.03
C ILE A 200 -13.67 -2.66 -23.07
N ILE A 201 -12.66 -2.40 -22.23
CA ILE A 201 -12.68 -1.27 -21.29
C ILE A 201 -12.64 0.05 -22.04
N LYS A 202 -11.80 0.14 -23.08
CA LYS A 202 -11.68 1.32 -23.92
C LYS A 202 -13.02 1.67 -24.59
N GLU A 203 -13.69 0.73 -25.19
CA GLU A 203 -15.00 0.92 -25.84
C GLU A 203 -16.08 1.29 -24.83
N LYS A 204 -16.14 0.61 -23.68
CA LYS A 204 -17.11 0.87 -22.61
C LYS A 204 -17.11 2.34 -22.16
N TYR A 205 -15.94 2.96 -22.13
CA TYR A 205 -15.76 4.32 -21.60
C TYR A 205 -15.42 5.37 -22.66
N SER A 206 -15.37 5.03 -23.97
CA SER A 206 -14.92 5.90 -25.06
C SER A 206 -15.66 7.26 -25.14
N ASN A 207 -16.95 7.27 -24.84
CA ASN A 207 -17.81 8.47 -24.93
C ASN A 207 -18.22 8.99 -23.53
N LYS A 208 -17.42 8.71 -22.50
CA LYS A 208 -17.70 9.10 -21.12
C LYS A 208 -16.66 10.07 -20.60
N PHE A 209 -17.08 10.95 -19.70
CA PHE A 209 -16.14 11.66 -18.85
C PHE A 209 -15.96 10.84 -17.56
N VAL A 210 -14.85 10.18 -17.44
CA VAL A 210 -14.57 9.19 -16.38
C VAL A 210 -13.75 9.80 -15.26
N VAL A 211 -14.29 9.74 -14.05
CA VAL A 211 -13.57 9.93 -12.79
C VAL A 211 -13.29 8.55 -12.19
N LEU A 212 -12.03 8.16 -12.09
CA LEU A 212 -11.61 6.80 -11.76
C LEU A 212 -11.07 6.68 -10.34
N TYR A 213 -11.48 5.64 -9.62
CA TYR A 213 -10.88 5.15 -8.40
C TYR A 213 -10.40 3.69 -8.55
N LEU A 214 -9.16 3.39 -8.15
CA LEU A 214 -8.62 2.03 -8.10
C LEU A 214 -8.26 1.61 -6.67
N GLY A 215 -8.54 0.36 -6.31
CA GLY A 215 -8.05 -0.32 -5.11
C GLY A 215 -9.12 -0.57 -4.05
N ASP A 216 -8.69 -0.87 -2.83
CA ASP A 216 -9.54 -1.18 -1.68
C ASP A 216 -10.65 -0.13 -1.47
N THR A 217 -11.91 -0.57 -1.38
CA THR A 217 -13.10 0.28 -1.28
C THR A 217 -13.61 0.46 0.15
N ASN A 218 -12.78 0.16 1.15
CA ASN A 218 -13.12 0.38 2.56
C ASN A 218 -13.57 1.83 2.79
N ILE A 219 -14.51 2.06 3.72
CA ILE A 219 -15.10 3.36 4.03
C ILE A 219 -14.05 4.44 4.32
N ARG A 220 -12.94 4.08 4.98
CA ARG A 220 -11.83 5.01 5.23
C ARG A 220 -11.18 5.58 3.96
N ARG A 221 -11.40 4.93 2.80
CA ARG A 221 -10.90 5.40 1.50
C ARG A 221 -11.68 6.60 0.97
N GLY A 222 -12.78 6.98 1.61
CA GLY A 222 -13.48 8.24 1.39
C GLY A 222 -14.36 8.29 0.14
N LEU A 223 -14.65 7.14 -0.48
CA LEU A 223 -15.47 7.05 -1.70
C LEU A 223 -16.87 7.67 -1.55
N GLN A 224 -17.42 7.71 -0.34
CA GLN A 224 -18.68 8.40 -0.07
C GLN A 224 -18.64 9.87 -0.49
N THR A 225 -17.48 10.55 -0.38
CA THR A 225 -17.34 11.93 -0.85
C THR A 225 -17.54 12.04 -2.36
N ALA A 226 -16.91 11.13 -3.14
CA ALA A 226 -17.05 11.10 -4.59
C ALA A 226 -18.47 10.69 -5.03
N ILE A 227 -19.09 9.69 -4.35
CA ILE A 227 -20.47 9.27 -4.61
C ILE A 227 -21.42 10.44 -4.41
N ARG A 228 -21.36 11.16 -3.29
CA ARG A 228 -22.21 12.33 -3.03
C ARG A 228 -21.96 13.48 -3.99
N ALA A 229 -20.71 13.66 -4.43
CA ALA A 229 -20.35 14.66 -5.43
C ALA A 229 -20.95 14.35 -6.81
N THR A 230 -21.19 13.08 -7.13
CA THR A 230 -21.77 12.64 -8.40
C THR A 230 -23.15 13.28 -8.65
N GLU A 231 -23.92 13.55 -7.60
CA GLU A 231 -25.23 14.24 -7.71
C GLU A 231 -25.14 15.60 -8.45
N LEU A 232 -24.11 16.37 -8.14
CA LEU A 232 -23.85 17.66 -8.80
C LEU A 232 -23.14 17.47 -10.14
N LEU A 233 -22.16 16.57 -10.20
CA LEU A 233 -21.30 16.37 -11.38
C LEU A 233 -22.10 15.81 -12.56
N SER A 234 -23.01 14.87 -12.33
CA SER A 234 -23.86 14.28 -13.36
C SER A 234 -24.81 15.29 -14.03
N LYS A 235 -25.15 16.39 -13.34
CA LYS A 235 -25.98 17.47 -13.88
C LYS A 235 -25.16 18.48 -14.70
N LYS A 236 -23.84 18.57 -14.46
CA LYS A 236 -22.97 19.59 -15.06
C LYS A 236 -22.02 19.06 -16.14
N ILE A 237 -21.73 17.76 -16.11
CA ILE A 237 -20.81 17.11 -17.05
C ILE A 237 -21.59 16.13 -17.91
N ALA A 238 -21.59 16.36 -19.21
CA ALA A 238 -22.21 15.43 -20.15
C ALA A 238 -21.50 14.06 -20.10
N ASN A 239 -22.29 12.98 -20.10
CA ASN A 239 -21.79 11.60 -20.06
C ASN A 239 -20.85 11.29 -18.89
N PHE A 240 -21.07 11.93 -17.72
CA PHE A 240 -20.30 11.70 -16.52
C PHE A 240 -20.37 10.23 -16.05
N LYS A 241 -19.25 9.68 -15.61
CA LYS A 241 -19.15 8.39 -14.94
C LYS A 241 -18.13 8.44 -13.81
N LEU A 242 -18.54 8.00 -12.63
CA LEU A 242 -17.65 7.60 -11.55
C LEU A 242 -17.41 6.08 -11.67
N VAL A 243 -16.17 5.67 -11.92
CA VAL A 243 -15.79 4.25 -12.06
C VAL A 243 -14.97 3.83 -10.85
N ILE A 244 -15.46 2.82 -10.13
CA ILE A 244 -14.86 2.28 -8.91
C ILE A 244 -14.39 0.86 -9.19
N VAL A 245 -13.09 0.65 -9.27
CA VAL A 245 -12.43 -0.64 -9.49
C VAL A 245 -11.81 -1.11 -8.19
N GLY A 246 -12.27 -2.24 -7.69
CA GLY A 246 -11.85 -2.83 -6.43
C GLY A 246 -13.03 -3.32 -5.61
N GLN A 247 -12.75 -3.92 -4.46
CA GLN A 247 -13.80 -4.42 -3.58
C GLN A 247 -13.38 -4.41 -2.11
N ASN A 248 -14.38 -4.38 -1.22
CA ASN A 248 -14.22 -4.58 0.21
C ASN A 248 -15.54 -5.09 0.82
N THR A 249 -15.48 -5.63 2.02
CA THR A 249 -16.67 -6.06 2.78
C THR A 249 -17.66 -4.92 3.09
N THR A 250 -17.26 -3.67 2.90
CA THR A 250 -18.08 -2.46 3.13
C THR A 250 -18.75 -1.94 1.86
N ASP A 251 -18.64 -2.63 0.72
CA ASP A 251 -19.22 -2.19 -0.57
C ASP A 251 -20.73 -2.05 -0.53
N SER A 252 -21.43 -2.86 0.27
CA SER A 252 -22.87 -2.73 0.47
C SER A 252 -23.27 -1.33 0.93
N ILE A 253 -22.47 -0.69 1.81
CA ILE A 253 -22.72 0.66 2.32
C ILE A 253 -22.64 1.69 1.17
N LEU A 254 -21.61 1.55 0.31
CA LEU A 254 -21.41 2.46 -0.84
C LEU A 254 -22.53 2.28 -1.88
N LYS A 255 -22.91 1.03 -2.16
CA LYS A 255 -24.01 0.72 -3.10
C LYS A 255 -25.38 1.19 -2.58
N GLU A 256 -25.66 1.01 -1.29
CA GLU A 256 -26.88 1.54 -0.68
C GLU A 256 -26.94 3.08 -0.74
N GLU A 257 -25.82 3.74 -0.49
CA GLU A 257 -25.76 5.21 -0.61
C GLU A 257 -25.99 5.68 -2.05
N THR A 258 -25.38 4.98 -3.03
CA THR A 258 -25.61 5.23 -4.46
C THR A 258 -27.09 5.12 -4.81
N LYS A 259 -27.75 4.05 -4.36
CA LYS A 259 -29.19 3.81 -4.59
C LYS A 259 -30.08 4.86 -3.94
N LYS A 260 -29.77 5.25 -2.67
CA LYS A 260 -30.52 6.29 -1.97
C LYS A 260 -30.49 7.65 -2.67
N LEU A 261 -29.42 7.91 -3.42
CA LEU A 261 -29.22 9.14 -4.18
C LEU A 261 -29.69 9.02 -5.65
N ASN A 262 -30.19 7.87 -6.08
CA ASN A 262 -30.59 7.56 -7.46
C ASN A 262 -29.46 7.79 -8.47
N LEU A 263 -28.23 7.32 -8.16
CA LEU A 263 -27.01 7.55 -8.94
C LEU A 263 -26.49 6.30 -9.65
N GLU A 264 -27.25 5.19 -9.69
CA GLU A 264 -26.82 3.92 -10.28
C GLU A 264 -26.43 4.03 -11.76
N SER A 265 -27.08 4.92 -12.51
CA SER A 265 -26.74 5.18 -13.91
C SER A 265 -25.43 5.96 -14.11
N PHE A 266 -24.89 6.58 -13.08
CA PHE A 266 -23.68 7.42 -13.13
C PHE A 266 -22.48 6.80 -12.44
N ILE A 267 -22.64 5.68 -11.71
CA ILE A 267 -21.58 5.03 -10.93
C ILE A 267 -21.47 3.58 -11.32
N ASP A 268 -20.30 3.19 -11.82
CA ASP A 268 -19.99 1.80 -12.13
C ASP A 268 -19.10 1.21 -11.03
N PHE A 269 -19.58 0.14 -10.38
CA PHE A 269 -18.80 -0.69 -9.47
C PHE A 269 -18.26 -1.90 -10.23
N GLU A 270 -17.00 -1.84 -10.68
CA GLU A 270 -16.37 -2.90 -11.47
C GLU A 270 -15.95 -4.12 -10.64
N GLY A 271 -16.03 -4.01 -9.31
CA GLY A 271 -15.56 -5.06 -8.41
C GLY A 271 -14.05 -5.27 -8.46
N TRP A 272 -13.62 -6.43 -7.98
CA TRP A 272 -12.22 -6.80 -8.07
C TRP A 272 -11.82 -7.05 -9.52
N GLN A 273 -10.70 -6.48 -9.92
CA GLN A 273 -10.10 -6.66 -11.24
C GLN A 273 -8.63 -7.03 -11.09
N ASP A 274 -8.12 -7.82 -12.01
CA ASP A 274 -6.69 -8.12 -12.06
C ASP A 274 -5.86 -6.84 -12.29
N VAL A 275 -4.70 -6.74 -11.64
CA VAL A 275 -3.83 -5.56 -11.71
C VAL A 275 -3.37 -5.26 -13.15
N SER A 276 -3.28 -6.27 -14.00
CA SER A 276 -2.95 -6.11 -15.43
C SER A 276 -3.98 -5.29 -16.21
N LEU A 277 -5.23 -5.17 -15.72
CA LEU A 277 -6.28 -4.34 -16.31
C LEU A 277 -6.26 -2.87 -15.82
N PHE A 278 -5.52 -2.57 -14.77
CA PHE A 278 -5.46 -1.20 -14.21
C PHE A 278 -4.99 -0.16 -15.24
N PRO A 279 -3.96 -0.42 -16.07
CA PRO A 279 -3.57 0.48 -17.15
C PRO A 279 -4.75 0.85 -18.07
N SER A 280 -5.61 -0.12 -18.42
CA SER A 280 -6.76 0.11 -19.29
C SER A 280 -7.78 1.08 -18.68
N TYR A 281 -8.12 0.89 -17.40
CA TYR A 281 -8.99 1.79 -16.68
C TYR A 281 -8.38 3.20 -16.52
N ILE A 282 -7.07 3.27 -16.23
CA ILE A 282 -6.38 4.56 -16.08
C ILE A 282 -6.38 5.31 -17.41
N VAL A 283 -6.04 4.65 -18.52
CA VAL A 283 -6.02 5.31 -19.84
C VAL A 283 -7.42 5.75 -20.26
N ALA A 284 -8.45 4.96 -19.99
CA ALA A 284 -9.84 5.30 -20.28
C ALA A 284 -10.41 6.43 -19.39
N SER A 285 -9.71 6.87 -18.34
CA SER A 285 -10.18 7.91 -17.45
C SER A 285 -9.70 9.32 -17.86
N ASN A 286 -10.44 10.34 -17.38
CA ASN A 286 -10.09 11.75 -17.52
C ASN A 286 -9.44 12.30 -16.25
N ILE A 287 -9.90 11.87 -15.08
CA ILE A 287 -9.38 12.27 -13.77
C ILE A 287 -9.29 11.02 -12.91
N CYS A 288 -8.19 10.87 -12.17
CA CYS A 288 -8.04 9.80 -11.19
C CYS A 288 -8.11 10.36 -9.77
N ILE A 289 -8.74 9.61 -8.84
CA ILE A 289 -9.01 10.13 -7.49
C ILE A 289 -8.44 9.30 -6.36
N SER A 290 -8.09 9.97 -5.27
CA SER A 290 -7.73 9.35 -3.98
C SER A 290 -8.34 10.17 -2.83
N PRO A 291 -9.67 10.00 -2.54
CA PRO A 291 -10.42 10.86 -1.64
C PRO A 291 -10.33 10.43 -0.17
N LEU A 292 -9.18 9.92 0.28
CA LEU A 292 -8.95 9.36 1.61
C LEU A 292 -9.52 10.22 2.73
N TYR A 293 -10.16 9.59 3.72
CA TYR A 293 -10.41 10.26 4.99
C TYR A 293 -9.11 10.34 5.79
N ARG A 294 -8.88 11.46 6.47
CA ARG A 294 -7.69 11.65 7.28
C ARG A 294 -7.66 10.66 8.45
N SER A 295 -6.51 10.11 8.68
CA SER A 295 -6.14 9.27 9.81
C SER A 295 -4.64 9.34 9.99
N ILE A 296 -4.12 8.91 11.12
CA ILE A 296 -2.66 8.86 11.35
C ILE A 296 -1.97 8.06 10.23
N GLN A 297 -2.56 6.94 9.79
CA GLN A 297 -2.02 6.14 8.69
C GLN A 297 -2.01 6.90 7.36
N HIS A 298 -3.12 7.53 6.99
CA HIS A 298 -3.22 8.24 5.72
C HIS A 298 -2.44 9.56 5.69
N ASP A 299 -2.16 10.12 6.87
CA ASP A 299 -1.35 11.33 6.99
C ASP A 299 0.16 11.03 6.89
N VAL A 300 0.60 9.79 7.14
CA VAL A 300 2.02 9.43 7.08
C VAL A 300 2.42 8.57 5.89
N ALA A 301 1.48 7.87 5.23
CA ALA A 301 1.79 6.96 4.13
C ALA A 301 1.13 7.39 2.82
N TYR A 302 1.86 7.25 1.72
CA TYR A 302 1.33 7.48 0.38
C TYR A 302 0.24 6.46 0.00
N ALA A 303 -0.74 6.91 -0.76
CA ALA A 303 -1.64 6.01 -1.47
C ALA A 303 -0.97 5.57 -2.79
N ASN A 304 -0.49 4.32 -2.88
CA ASN A 304 0.29 3.82 -4.03
C ASN A 304 -0.37 4.09 -5.40
N LYS A 305 -1.70 4.10 -5.44
CA LYS A 305 -2.46 4.38 -6.66
C LYS A 305 -2.15 5.75 -7.29
N ILE A 306 -1.77 6.77 -6.51
CA ILE A 306 -1.43 8.08 -7.07
C ILE A 306 -0.23 8.01 -8.02
N PHE A 307 0.74 7.16 -7.72
CA PHE A 307 1.90 6.95 -8.59
C PHE A 307 1.55 6.14 -9.83
N GLN A 308 0.60 5.19 -9.72
CA GLN A 308 0.03 4.50 -10.87
C GLN A 308 -0.70 5.49 -11.81
N TYR A 309 -1.48 6.42 -11.27
CA TYR A 309 -2.16 7.44 -12.04
C TYR A 309 -1.19 8.42 -12.72
N MET A 310 -0.20 8.89 -11.95
CA MET A 310 0.85 9.79 -12.47
C MET A 310 1.62 9.14 -13.63
N SER A 311 1.95 7.84 -13.54
CA SER A 311 2.73 7.16 -14.59
C SER A 311 2.05 7.14 -15.96
N PHE A 312 0.73 7.32 -16.01
CA PHE A 312 -0.05 7.46 -17.24
C PHE A 312 -0.40 8.92 -17.60
N GLY A 313 0.17 9.90 -16.92
CA GLY A 313 -0.07 11.31 -17.17
C GLY A 313 -1.51 11.76 -16.87
N LYS A 314 -2.17 11.12 -15.90
CA LYS A 314 -3.52 11.53 -15.51
C LYS A 314 -3.48 12.59 -14.42
N PRO A 315 -4.29 13.68 -14.56
CA PRO A 315 -4.47 14.63 -13.49
C PRO A 315 -5.13 13.91 -12.30
N ILE A 316 -4.62 14.17 -11.09
CA ILE A 316 -5.13 13.52 -9.89
C ILE A 316 -5.87 14.50 -8.98
N LEU A 317 -6.93 14.01 -8.36
CA LEU A 317 -7.63 14.74 -7.31
C LEU A 317 -7.54 13.94 -6.01
N VAL A 318 -6.84 14.49 -5.03
CA VAL A 318 -6.60 13.84 -3.74
C VAL A 318 -7.25 14.62 -2.60
N SER A 319 -7.55 13.95 -1.50
CA SER A 319 -7.96 14.65 -0.28
C SER A 319 -6.75 15.29 0.41
N ASN A 320 -7.03 16.16 1.39
CA ASN A 320 -6.01 16.82 2.22
C ASN A 320 -5.36 15.91 3.29
N ALA A 321 -5.36 14.59 3.11
CA ALA A 321 -4.48 13.68 3.88
C ALA A 321 -3.02 14.04 3.57
N ILE A 322 -2.21 14.22 4.63
CA ILE A 322 -0.96 14.99 4.56
C ILE A 322 0.02 14.42 3.52
N ALA A 323 0.37 13.15 3.61
CA ALA A 323 1.39 12.56 2.72
C ALA A 323 1.01 12.68 1.23
N GLN A 324 -0.23 12.36 0.85
CA GLN A 324 -0.64 12.48 -0.55
C GLN A 324 -0.82 13.93 -1.00
N LYS A 325 -1.28 14.82 -0.11
CA LYS A 325 -1.38 16.24 -0.40
C LYS A 325 0.00 16.83 -0.74
N GLU A 326 0.97 16.62 0.15
CA GLU A 326 2.32 17.18 0.00
C GLU A 326 3.00 16.74 -1.29
N ILE A 327 2.93 15.46 -1.65
CA ILE A 327 3.57 14.99 -2.90
C ILE A 327 2.84 15.52 -4.15
N VAL A 328 1.51 15.63 -4.13
CA VAL A 328 0.75 16.18 -5.25
C VAL A 328 1.02 17.68 -5.44
N GLU A 329 1.10 18.44 -4.36
CA GLU A 329 1.46 19.86 -4.40
C GLU A 329 2.91 20.07 -4.81
N LEU A 330 3.87 19.29 -4.28
CA LEU A 330 5.28 19.34 -4.63
C LEU A 330 5.51 19.11 -6.14
N VAL A 331 4.88 18.10 -6.69
CA VAL A 331 5.01 17.72 -8.11
C VAL A 331 4.12 18.61 -9.00
N ASN A 332 3.14 19.29 -8.43
CA ASN A 332 2.08 19.99 -9.15
C ASN A 332 1.39 19.07 -10.18
N SER A 333 0.97 17.88 -9.72
CA SER A 333 0.41 16.82 -10.57
C SER A 333 -1.11 16.67 -10.47
N GLY A 334 -1.76 17.55 -9.70
CA GLY A 334 -3.20 17.46 -9.47
C GLY A 334 -3.73 18.52 -8.55
N LEU A 335 -4.94 18.31 -8.07
CA LEU A 335 -5.62 19.20 -7.14
C LEU A 335 -5.91 18.51 -5.81
N VAL A 336 -6.07 19.32 -4.76
CA VAL A 336 -6.38 18.85 -3.41
C VAL A 336 -7.78 19.34 -3.01
N HIS A 337 -8.60 18.44 -2.47
CA HIS A 337 -9.88 18.77 -1.88
C HIS A 337 -9.90 18.52 -0.37
N LYS A 338 -10.76 19.22 0.36
CA LYS A 338 -11.01 18.96 1.77
C LYS A 338 -11.72 17.61 1.94
N GLU A 339 -11.23 16.75 2.84
CA GLU A 339 -11.87 15.46 3.12
C GLU A 339 -13.37 15.64 3.51
N LYS A 340 -14.20 14.65 3.15
CA LYS A 340 -15.66 14.64 3.45
C LYS A 340 -16.45 15.82 2.89
N ASN A 341 -15.85 16.67 2.07
CA ASN A 341 -16.50 17.84 1.47
C ASN A 341 -16.82 17.56 -0.01
N LYS A 342 -18.08 17.19 -0.29
CA LYS A 342 -18.55 16.88 -1.64
C LYS A 342 -18.56 18.13 -2.58
N ASP A 343 -18.77 19.32 -2.02
CA ASP A 343 -18.87 20.54 -2.81
C ASP A 343 -17.50 21.01 -3.27
N ASP A 344 -16.49 20.94 -2.39
CA ASP A 344 -15.10 21.21 -2.74
C ASP A 344 -14.56 20.17 -3.74
N PHE A 345 -14.85 18.87 -3.51
CA PHE A 345 -14.51 17.80 -4.47
C PHE A 345 -15.13 18.08 -5.85
N SER A 346 -16.44 18.42 -5.89
CA SER A 346 -17.13 18.74 -7.14
C SER A 346 -16.54 19.95 -7.84
N SER A 347 -16.21 21.01 -7.09
CA SER A 347 -15.57 22.22 -7.62
C SER A 347 -14.25 21.90 -8.31
N LYS A 348 -13.41 21.04 -7.69
CA LYS A 348 -12.11 20.64 -8.25
C LYS A 348 -12.25 19.74 -9.49
N VAL A 349 -13.24 18.84 -9.52
CA VAL A 349 -13.54 18.05 -10.73
C VAL A 349 -14.00 18.96 -11.87
N LEU A 350 -14.88 19.93 -11.60
CA LEU A 350 -15.35 20.89 -12.61
C LEU A 350 -14.22 21.78 -13.11
N GLU A 351 -13.31 22.21 -12.26
CA GLU A 351 -12.11 22.97 -12.65
C GLU A 351 -11.27 22.22 -13.67
N LEU A 352 -11.00 20.93 -13.45
CA LEU A 352 -10.26 20.07 -14.38
C LEU A 352 -11.07 19.75 -15.65
N TYR A 353 -12.39 19.61 -15.55
CA TYR A 353 -13.27 19.40 -16.71
C TYR A 353 -13.31 20.60 -17.64
N GLN A 354 -13.41 21.80 -17.09
CA GLN A 354 -13.53 23.06 -17.84
C GLN A 354 -12.19 23.53 -18.42
N ASN A 355 -11.07 23.17 -17.79
CA ASN A 355 -9.74 23.56 -18.23
C ASN A 355 -8.89 22.32 -18.59
N LYS A 356 -9.06 21.86 -19.83
CA LYS A 356 -8.34 20.67 -20.34
C LYS A 356 -6.84 20.88 -20.40
N GLU A 357 -6.38 22.06 -20.77
CA GLU A 357 -4.95 22.39 -20.84
C GLU A 357 -4.29 22.26 -19.45
N LYS A 358 -4.94 22.81 -18.43
CA LYS A 358 -4.48 22.65 -17.04
C LYS A 358 -4.46 21.17 -16.60
N ALA A 359 -5.51 20.41 -16.95
CA ALA A 359 -5.59 18.99 -16.61
C ALA A 359 -4.46 18.20 -17.26
N GLU A 360 -4.15 18.45 -18.53
CA GLU A 360 -3.05 17.83 -19.26
C GLU A 360 -1.68 18.25 -18.70
N GLU A 361 -1.49 19.53 -18.37
CA GLU A 361 -0.25 20.03 -17.75
C GLU A 361 0.02 19.32 -16.42
N LEU A 362 -0.97 19.24 -15.55
CA LEU A 362 -0.85 18.56 -14.24
C LEU A 362 -0.53 17.07 -14.42
N GLY A 363 -1.20 16.40 -15.33
CA GLY A 363 -0.94 15.01 -15.65
C GLY A 363 0.49 14.77 -16.16
N ASN A 364 0.94 15.61 -17.10
CA ASN A 364 2.29 15.52 -17.68
C ASN A 364 3.40 15.74 -16.62
N LYS A 365 3.22 16.68 -15.69
CA LYS A 365 4.16 16.86 -14.57
C LYS A 365 4.25 15.61 -13.69
N GLY A 366 3.11 14.99 -13.38
CA GLY A 366 3.07 13.72 -12.66
C GLY A 366 3.83 12.61 -13.40
N LYS A 367 3.62 12.48 -14.70
CA LYS A 367 4.31 11.48 -15.53
C LYS A 367 5.81 11.68 -15.55
N GLN A 368 6.28 12.90 -15.81
CA GLN A 368 7.70 13.24 -15.81
C GLN A 368 8.37 12.95 -14.46
N PHE A 369 7.69 13.26 -13.35
CA PHE A 369 8.18 12.94 -12.02
C PHE A 369 8.37 11.43 -11.82
N ILE A 370 7.40 10.61 -12.22
CA ILE A 370 7.53 9.14 -12.11
C ILE A 370 8.67 8.63 -12.98
N GLU A 371 8.74 9.06 -14.24
CA GLU A 371 9.74 8.56 -15.20
C GLU A 371 11.17 8.91 -14.80
N ASN A 372 11.41 10.11 -14.26
CA ASN A 372 12.75 10.63 -14.02
C ASN A 372 13.22 10.46 -12.58
N GLU A 373 12.31 10.52 -11.59
CA GLU A 373 12.70 10.68 -10.19
C GLU A 373 12.08 9.64 -9.25
N PHE A 374 10.90 9.08 -9.58
CA PHE A 374 10.11 8.36 -8.59
C PHE A 374 9.57 7.00 -9.05
N SER A 375 10.15 6.39 -10.09
CA SER A 375 9.90 4.97 -10.40
C SER A 375 10.55 4.07 -9.34
N TRP A 376 10.11 2.81 -9.29
CA TRP A 376 10.72 1.82 -8.38
C TRP A 376 12.23 1.66 -8.64
N GLU A 377 12.63 1.67 -9.90
CA GLU A 377 14.02 1.52 -10.31
C GLU A 377 14.93 2.64 -9.77
N VAL A 378 14.38 3.85 -9.59
CA VAL A 378 15.09 4.99 -8.99
C VAL A 378 15.04 4.93 -7.47
N THR A 379 13.85 4.81 -6.88
CA THR A 379 13.67 4.90 -5.43
C THR A 379 14.26 3.71 -4.68
N SER A 380 14.30 2.52 -5.29
CA SER A 380 14.88 1.31 -4.70
C SER A 380 16.41 1.35 -4.58
N GLN A 381 17.09 2.33 -5.20
CA GLN A 381 18.53 2.52 -4.99
C GLN A 381 18.87 2.83 -3.53
N ALA A 382 17.94 3.42 -2.79
CA ALA A 382 18.08 3.63 -1.36
C ALA A 382 18.16 2.30 -0.58
N LEU A 383 17.42 1.26 -1.03
CA LEU A 383 17.51 -0.09 -0.47
C LEU A 383 18.89 -0.71 -0.73
N VAL A 384 19.37 -0.63 -1.98
CA VAL A 384 20.69 -1.17 -2.34
C VAL A 384 21.80 -0.49 -1.55
N LYS A 385 21.76 0.84 -1.44
CA LYS A 385 22.72 1.60 -0.64
C LYS A 385 22.71 1.17 0.83
N LEU A 386 21.51 0.98 1.42
CA LEU A 386 21.38 0.50 2.80
C LEU A 386 22.12 -0.84 3.00
N TYR A 387 21.95 -1.79 2.07
CA TYR A 387 22.60 -3.10 2.19
C TYR A 387 24.11 -3.06 1.99
N ASN A 388 24.62 -2.15 1.17
CA ASN A 388 26.07 -1.93 1.01
C ASN A 388 26.73 -1.31 2.25
N GLU A 389 25.95 -0.70 3.15
CA GLU A 389 26.38 -0.08 4.40
C GLU A 389 26.24 -0.99 5.63
N LEU A 390 25.60 -2.16 5.52
CA LEU A 390 25.41 -3.14 6.61
C LEU A 390 26.61 -4.04 6.79
#